data_a2ad7cf7e9ee6b1ae4ef5a278fb3dc7b
#
_entry.id   a2ad7cf7e9ee6b1ae4ef5a278fb3dc7b
#
_cell.length_a   1.000
_cell.length_b   1.000
_cell.length_c   1.000
_cell.angle_alpha   90.00
_cell.angle_beta   90.00
_cell.angle_gamma   90.00
#
_symmetry.space_group_name_H-M   'P 1'
#
loop_
_entity.id
_entity.type
_entity.pdbx_description
1 polymer ?
#
loop_
_entity_poly.entity_id
_entity_poly.type
_entity_poly.pdbx_seq_one_letter_code
_entity_poly.pdbx_strand_id
1 'polypeptide(L)'
;MHHAEWLIQRIIFLEGAPVVSKLNPMKIGATVPDMIGNDEHDELGAVKAYNDGIRLAREAGDQGTVELLTKILVMEEGHVDWAEEQRDQISQMGLQNYLANQTEGAAA
;
A
#
# COMPACT_ATOMS: atom_id res chain seq x y z
N MET A 1 3.37 4.22 -7.55
CA MET A 1 3.76 5.31 -8.46
C MET A 1 2.60 6.15 -8.90
N HIS A 2 1.56 5.53 -9.43
CA HIS A 2 0.35 6.27 -9.86
C HIS A 2 -0.36 6.99 -8.70
N HIS A 3 -0.35 6.39 -7.51
CA HIS A 3 -1.00 6.99 -6.34
C HIS A 3 -0.37 8.33 -5.96
N ALA A 4 0.96 8.41 -5.96
CA ALA A 4 1.68 9.65 -5.66
C ALA A 4 1.36 10.74 -6.69
N GLU A 5 1.32 10.38 -7.97
CA GLU A 5 0.97 11.32 -9.05
C GLU A 5 -0.46 11.83 -8.89
N TRP A 6 -1.41 10.95 -8.59
CA TRP A 6 -2.81 11.34 -8.38
C TRP A 6 -2.96 12.30 -7.19
N LEU A 7 -2.27 12.01 -6.09
CA LEU A 7 -2.31 12.87 -4.90
C LEU A 7 -1.68 14.22 -5.15
N ILE A 8 -0.54 14.26 -5.85
CA ILE A 8 0.12 15.52 -6.22
C ILE A 8 -0.79 16.36 -7.11
N GLN A 9 -1.41 15.74 -8.12
CA GLN A 9 -2.34 16.43 -9.01
C GLN A 9 -3.55 16.98 -8.24
N ARG A 10 -4.07 16.23 -7.27
CA ARG A 10 -5.18 16.68 -6.46
C ARG A 10 -4.81 17.84 -5.56
N ILE A 11 -3.62 17.80 -4.95
CA ILE A 11 -3.10 18.89 -4.13
C ILE A 11 -2.97 20.17 -4.96
N ILE A 12 -2.41 20.06 -6.17
CA ILE A 12 -2.27 21.20 -7.09
C ILE A 12 -3.64 21.73 -7.49
N PHE A 13 -4.59 20.86 -7.81
CA PHE A 13 -5.97 21.27 -8.14
C PHE A 13 -6.59 22.06 -7.01
N LEU A 14 -6.32 21.69 -5.75
CA LEU A 14 -6.82 22.38 -4.55
C LEU A 14 -5.98 23.60 -4.17
N GLU A 15 -5.05 24.02 -5.04
CA GLU A 15 -4.15 25.16 -4.84
C GLU A 15 -3.19 24.99 -3.66
N GLY A 16 -2.91 23.73 -3.28
CA GLY A 16 -1.92 23.41 -2.27
C GLY A 16 -0.52 23.26 -2.87
N ALA A 17 0.47 23.09 -2.00
CA ALA A 17 1.84 22.82 -2.40
C ALA A 17 2.25 21.44 -1.90
N PRO A 18 2.52 20.46 -2.79
CA PRO A 18 2.94 19.14 -2.35
C PRO A 18 4.36 19.18 -1.81
N VAL A 19 4.62 18.44 -0.72
CA VAL A 19 5.96 18.26 -0.16
C VAL A 19 6.43 16.87 -0.56
N VAL A 20 7.36 16.81 -1.51
CA VAL A 20 7.88 15.54 -2.04
C VAL A 20 9.29 15.21 -1.57
N SER A 21 9.90 16.09 -0.76
CA SER A 21 11.27 15.92 -0.25
C SER A 21 11.37 15.06 1.00
N LYS A 22 10.24 14.78 1.67
CA LYS A 22 10.19 13.93 2.86
C LYS A 22 9.73 12.55 2.46
N LEU A 23 10.58 11.55 2.71
CA LEU A 23 10.25 10.15 2.51
C LEU A 23 10.28 9.45 3.87
N ASN A 24 9.36 8.52 4.06
CA ASN A 24 9.42 7.65 5.22
C ASN A 24 10.65 6.75 5.12
N PRO A 25 11.31 6.40 6.25
CA PRO A 25 12.44 5.47 6.22
C PRO A 25 12.04 4.15 5.57
N MET A 26 12.89 3.65 4.70
CA MET A 26 12.71 2.32 4.12
C MET A 26 13.04 1.26 5.15
N LYS A 27 12.16 0.27 5.29
CA LYS A 27 12.39 -0.90 6.12
C LYS A 27 12.85 -2.03 5.21
N ILE A 28 14.09 -2.48 5.40
CA ILE A 28 14.67 -3.56 4.61
C ILE A 28 14.76 -4.79 5.49
N GLY A 29 14.03 -5.85 5.11
CA GLY A 29 14.11 -7.13 5.78
C GLY A 29 15.25 -7.97 5.27
N ALA A 30 15.85 -8.79 6.13
CA ALA A 30 16.94 -9.69 5.76
C ALA A 30 16.44 -10.92 5.00
N THR A 31 15.16 -11.26 5.10
CA THR A 31 14.55 -12.44 4.49
C THR A 31 13.25 -12.06 3.78
N VAL A 32 12.77 -12.95 2.91
CA VAL A 32 11.48 -12.74 2.23
C VAL A 32 10.32 -12.60 3.23
N PRO A 33 10.19 -13.44 4.29
CA PRO A 33 9.14 -13.23 5.28
C PRO A 33 9.22 -11.87 5.96
N ASP A 34 10.41 -11.39 6.28
CA ASP A 34 10.60 -10.06 6.90
C ASP A 34 10.15 -8.96 5.93
N MET A 35 10.50 -9.07 4.67
CA MET A 35 10.09 -8.10 3.64
C MET A 35 8.58 -8.05 3.47
N ILE A 36 7.91 -9.20 3.41
CA ILE A 36 6.47 -9.29 3.31
C ILE A 36 5.80 -8.71 4.56
N GLY A 37 6.32 -9.01 5.75
CA GLY A 37 5.80 -8.47 7.00
C GLY A 37 5.94 -6.96 7.09
N ASN A 38 7.07 -6.40 6.64
CA ASN A 38 7.28 -4.96 6.60
C ASN A 38 6.33 -4.28 5.61
N ASP A 39 6.14 -4.87 4.43
CA ASP A 39 5.20 -4.35 3.44
C ASP A 39 3.77 -4.36 3.95
N GLU A 40 3.35 -5.44 4.61
CA GLU A 40 2.02 -5.54 5.21
C GLU A 40 1.82 -4.45 6.27
N HIS A 41 2.81 -4.24 7.14
CA HIS A 41 2.74 -3.21 8.17
C HIS A 41 2.59 -1.81 7.56
N ASP A 42 3.37 -1.50 6.53
CA ASP A 42 3.32 -0.21 5.86
C ASP A 42 1.98 -0.01 5.15
N GLU A 43 1.44 -1.05 4.50
CA GLU A 43 0.13 -0.99 3.84
C GLU A 43 -1.01 -0.80 4.82
N LEU A 44 -0.97 -1.45 6.00
CA LEU A 44 -1.97 -1.26 7.06
C LEU A 44 -1.95 0.17 7.58
N GLY A 45 -0.76 0.76 7.71
CA GLY A 45 -0.62 2.17 8.07
C GLY A 45 -1.22 3.09 7.02
N ALA A 46 -1.01 2.78 5.75
CA ALA A 46 -1.58 3.52 4.63
C ALA A 46 -3.12 3.41 4.61
N VAL A 47 -3.66 2.21 4.81
CA VAL A 47 -5.11 1.99 4.88
C VAL A 47 -5.73 2.88 5.97
N LYS A 48 -5.13 2.92 7.16
CA LYS A 48 -5.61 3.79 8.24
C LYS A 48 -5.57 5.26 7.84
N ALA A 49 -4.47 5.70 7.24
CA ALA A 49 -4.31 7.10 6.83
C ALA A 49 -5.34 7.50 5.78
N TYR A 50 -5.62 6.62 4.80
CA TYR A 50 -6.63 6.90 3.78
C TYR A 50 -8.04 6.95 4.37
N ASN A 51 -8.38 6.05 5.31
CA ASN A 51 -9.66 6.11 5.99
C ASN A 51 -9.84 7.42 6.78
N ASP A 52 -8.81 7.86 7.48
CA ASP A 52 -8.82 9.12 8.21
C ASP A 52 -8.96 10.32 7.25
N GLY A 53 -8.22 10.29 6.13
CA GLY A 53 -8.30 11.32 5.10
C GLY A 53 -9.67 11.41 4.44
N ILE A 54 -10.30 10.26 4.17
CA ILE A 54 -11.65 10.20 3.60
C ILE A 54 -12.65 10.86 4.55
N ARG A 55 -12.56 10.55 5.83
CA ARG A 55 -13.44 11.17 6.84
C ARG A 55 -13.28 12.69 6.86
N LEU A 56 -12.05 13.16 6.86
CA LEU A 56 -11.74 14.58 6.85
C LEU A 56 -12.25 15.27 5.59
N ALA A 57 -12.04 14.66 4.42
CA ALA A 57 -12.51 15.20 3.16
C ALA A 57 -14.04 15.26 3.10
N ARG A 58 -14.71 14.26 3.65
CA ARG A 58 -16.18 14.23 3.72
C ARG A 58 -16.69 15.35 4.63
N GLU A 59 -16.07 15.58 5.77
CA GLU A 59 -16.41 16.67 6.69
C GLU A 59 -16.22 18.03 6.02
N ALA A 60 -15.19 18.16 5.19
CA ALA A 60 -14.92 19.39 4.45
C ALA A 60 -15.84 19.59 3.23
N GLY A 61 -16.67 18.60 2.89
CA GLY A 61 -17.52 18.67 1.71
C GLY A 61 -16.78 18.48 0.40
N ASP A 62 -15.59 17.88 0.42
CA ASP A 62 -14.76 17.66 -0.77
C ASP A 62 -14.96 16.24 -1.30
N GLN A 63 -16.07 16.04 -2.02
CA GLN A 63 -16.43 14.73 -2.57
C GLN A 63 -15.40 14.21 -3.59
N GLY A 64 -14.79 15.11 -4.37
CA GLY A 64 -13.76 14.68 -5.33
C GLY A 64 -12.56 14.05 -4.65
N THR A 65 -12.13 14.59 -3.51
CA THR A 65 -11.05 13.99 -2.73
C THR A 65 -11.50 12.68 -2.08
N VAL A 66 -12.73 12.59 -1.58
CA VAL A 66 -13.28 11.33 -1.05
C VAL A 66 -13.20 10.24 -2.10
N GLU A 67 -13.60 10.51 -3.33
CA GLU A 67 -13.57 9.50 -4.40
C GLU A 67 -12.16 9.08 -4.77
N LEU A 68 -11.23 10.03 -4.86
CA LEU A 68 -9.83 9.73 -5.14
C LEU A 68 -9.22 8.85 -4.04
N LEU A 69 -9.39 9.23 -2.79
CA LEU A 69 -8.84 8.47 -1.66
C LEU A 69 -9.49 7.09 -1.53
N THR A 70 -10.79 6.99 -1.83
CA THR A 70 -11.49 5.70 -1.83
C THR A 70 -10.93 4.76 -2.90
N LYS A 71 -10.65 5.27 -4.10
CA LYS A 71 -10.03 4.49 -5.17
C LYS A 71 -8.67 3.95 -4.76
N ILE A 72 -7.84 4.79 -4.15
CA ILE A 72 -6.52 4.38 -3.67
C ILE A 72 -6.65 3.38 -2.53
N LEU A 73 -7.57 3.62 -1.59
CA LEU A 73 -7.81 2.73 -0.46
C LEU A 73 -8.14 1.31 -0.91
N VAL A 74 -9.01 1.14 -1.90
CA VAL A 74 -9.37 -0.18 -2.43
C VAL A 74 -8.14 -0.90 -2.98
N MET A 75 -7.25 -0.18 -3.65
CA MET A 75 -6.00 -0.75 -4.16
C MET A 75 -5.06 -1.16 -3.02
N GLU A 76 -4.95 -0.33 -1.97
CA GLU A 76 -4.12 -0.64 -0.80
C GLU A 76 -4.65 -1.84 -0.03
N GLU A 77 -5.96 -1.98 0.09
CA GLU A 77 -6.57 -3.17 0.70
C GLU A 77 -6.25 -4.44 -0.08
N GLY A 78 -6.18 -4.35 -1.40
CA GLY A 78 -5.73 -5.45 -2.25
C GLY A 78 -4.28 -5.85 -1.97
N HIS A 79 -3.41 -4.88 -1.71
CA HIS A 79 -2.01 -5.14 -1.34
C HIS A 79 -1.91 -5.84 0.02
N VAL A 80 -2.72 -5.43 1.00
CA VAL A 80 -2.79 -6.08 2.32
C VAL A 80 -3.22 -7.54 2.16
N ASP A 81 -4.25 -7.78 1.40
CA ASP A 81 -4.76 -9.12 1.13
C ASP A 81 -3.71 -10.00 0.48
N TRP A 82 -3.01 -9.48 -0.52
CA TRP A 82 -1.91 -10.18 -1.17
C TRP A 82 -0.82 -10.55 -0.17
N ALA A 83 -0.40 -9.63 0.70
CA ALA A 83 0.66 -9.87 1.69
C ALA A 83 0.24 -10.94 2.70
N GLU A 84 -1.01 -10.90 3.16
CA GLU A 84 -1.56 -11.92 4.06
C GLU A 84 -1.55 -13.30 3.40
N GLU A 85 -1.93 -13.37 2.13
CA GLU A 85 -1.93 -14.59 1.36
C GLU A 85 -0.52 -15.18 1.21
N GLN A 86 0.48 -14.36 0.91
CA GLN A 86 1.87 -14.79 0.83
C GLN A 86 2.36 -15.34 2.17
N ARG A 87 2.07 -14.65 3.26
CA ARG A 87 2.47 -15.07 4.60
C ARG A 87 1.82 -16.40 4.98
N ASP A 88 0.55 -16.58 4.65
CA ASP A 88 -0.17 -17.82 4.90
C ASP A 88 0.43 -18.97 4.10
N GLN A 89 0.78 -18.76 2.84
CA GLN A 89 1.45 -19.76 2.01
C GLN A 89 2.80 -20.18 2.60
N ILE A 90 3.60 -19.22 3.05
CA ILE A 90 4.90 -19.52 3.69
C ILE A 90 4.68 -20.36 4.95
N SER A 91 3.68 -20.01 5.75
CA SER A 91 3.36 -20.73 6.99
C SER A 91 2.91 -22.16 6.71
N GLN A 92 2.13 -22.39 5.67
CA GLN A 92 1.55 -23.70 5.36
C GLN A 92 2.51 -24.62 4.64
N MET A 93 3.29 -24.12 3.69
CA MET A 93 4.14 -24.96 2.86
C MET A 93 5.63 -24.92 3.24
N GLY A 94 6.03 -23.98 4.08
CA GLY A 94 7.43 -23.74 4.43
C GLY A 94 8.12 -22.82 3.42
N LEU A 95 9.11 -22.07 3.90
CA LEU A 95 9.78 -21.04 3.11
C LEU A 95 10.44 -21.60 1.84
N GLN A 96 11.13 -22.75 1.94
CA GLN A 96 11.83 -23.30 0.77
C GLN A 96 10.88 -23.72 -0.33
N ASN A 97 9.77 -24.36 0.03
CA ASN A 97 8.74 -24.74 -0.94
C ASN A 97 8.08 -23.53 -1.55
N TYR A 98 7.79 -22.51 -0.72
CA TYR A 98 7.25 -21.25 -1.21
C TYR A 98 8.17 -20.59 -2.24
N LEU A 99 9.46 -20.50 -1.94
CA LEU A 99 10.45 -19.91 -2.86
C LEU A 99 10.59 -20.70 -4.15
N ALA A 100 10.58 -22.04 -4.08
CA ALA A 100 10.62 -22.89 -5.25
C ALA A 100 9.41 -22.66 -6.16
N ASN A 101 8.21 -22.53 -5.58
CA ASN A 101 7.00 -22.26 -6.34
C ASN A 101 7.04 -20.90 -7.03
N GLN A 102 7.60 -19.88 -6.38
CA GLN A 102 7.76 -18.56 -7.00
C GLN A 102 8.69 -18.64 -8.21
N THR A 103 9.78 -19.38 -8.11
CA THR A 103 10.73 -19.58 -9.21
C THR A 103 10.08 -20.31 -10.39
N GLU A 104 9.34 -21.39 -10.14
CA GLU A 104 8.59 -22.12 -11.16
C GLU A 104 7.53 -21.24 -11.81
N GLY A 105 6.79 -20.47 -11.01
CA GLY A 105 5.81 -19.52 -11.50
C GLY A 105 6.43 -18.45 -12.39
N ALA A 106 7.61 -17.97 -12.05
CA ALA A 106 8.34 -17.00 -12.86
C ALA A 106 8.85 -17.59 -14.17
N ALA A 107 9.16 -18.88 -14.20
CA ALA A 107 9.63 -19.60 -15.38
C ALA A 107 8.49 -19.98 -16.33
N ALA A 108 7.28 -20.03 -15.83
CA ALA A 108 6.10 -20.36 -16.62
C ALA A 108 5.59 -19.15 -17.39
#